data_27aa6984a3503c34be5a5ed9e7fdafa8
#
_entry.id   27aa6984a3503c34be5a5ed9e7fdafa8
#
_cell.length_a   1.000
_cell.length_b   1.000
_cell.length_c   1.000
_cell.angle_alpha   90.00
_cell.angle_beta   90.00
_cell.angle_gamma   90.00
#
_symmetry.space_group_name_H-M   'P 1'
#
loop_
_entity.id
_entity.type
_entity.pdbx_description
1 polymer ?
#
loop_
_entity_poly.entity_id
_entity_poly.type
_entity_poly.pdbx_seq_one_letter_code
_entity_poly.pdbx_strand_id
1 'polypeptide(L)'
;LLINDLAAPTNNPFKKIVPLDLFPTDIVSVIEVFKTFNPNIYGDFAGGTFNIATSATGKSQTKISFGVGYTTDNNLSRFLMADDTNTTKGFFGLTGSDRQLPGAFGSVPSNANLSSEDSKNKVKNGWNVNDRFSPLNTSVGILHSEKFDFANNKKLSYLFSLNFDNAYKVRDGVNNTINANGEFNNHLHGKESVYKTNVSSLL
;
A
#
# COMPACT_ATOMS: atom_id res chain seq x y z
N LEU A 1 4.48 9.53 12.91
CA LEU A 1 3.33 8.72 13.25
C LEU A 1 3.73 7.74 14.36
N LEU A 2 2.87 7.59 15.35
CA LEU A 2 3.00 6.62 16.44
C LEU A 2 1.87 5.61 16.37
N ILE A 3 2.11 4.41 16.88
CA ILE A 3 1.11 3.37 17.11
C ILE A 3 1.29 2.93 18.57
N ASN A 4 0.26 3.12 19.39
CA ASN A 4 0.33 2.85 20.84
C ASN A 4 1.59 3.46 21.46
N ASP A 5 1.86 4.73 21.17
CA ASP A 5 3.02 5.52 21.64
C ASP A 5 4.38 5.08 21.08
N LEU A 6 4.45 4.07 20.24
CA LEU A 6 5.68 3.61 19.59
C LEU A 6 5.80 4.15 18.18
N ALA A 7 7.01 4.47 17.75
CA ALA A 7 7.26 4.96 16.40
C ALA A 7 6.85 3.92 15.34
N ALA A 8 5.95 4.30 14.44
CA ALA A 8 5.54 3.44 13.35
C ALA A 8 6.70 3.24 12.35
N PRO A 9 6.97 2.00 11.92
CA PRO A 9 7.97 1.75 10.89
C PRO A 9 7.52 2.37 9.56
N THR A 10 8.46 2.87 8.78
CA THR A 10 8.21 3.41 7.46
C THR A 10 9.03 2.67 6.41
N ASN A 11 8.42 2.40 5.26
CA ASN A 11 9.12 1.79 4.13
C ASN A 11 9.95 2.79 3.33
N ASN A 12 9.80 4.07 3.60
CA ASN A 12 10.55 5.12 2.92
C ASN A 12 11.58 5.73 3.87
N PRO A 13 12.89 5.53 3.64
CA PRO A 13 13.93 6.04 4.53
C PRO A 13 14.00 7.57 4.56
N PHE A 14 13.46 8.25 3.55
CA PHE A 14 13.50 9.71 3.43
C PHE A 14 12.22 10.41 3.92
N LYS A 15 11.15 9.67 4.16
CA LYS A 15 9.87 10.23 4.59
C LYS A 15 9.27 9.39 5.71
N LYS A 16 9.06 9.99 6.87
CA LYS A 16 8.37 9.36 8.02
C LYS A 16 6.84 9.41 7.87
N ILE A 17 6.34 9.23 6.65
CA ILE A 17 4.91 9.25 6.36
C ILE A 17 4.47 7.80 6.15
N VAL A 18 3.60 7.32 7.00
CA VAL A 18 2.92 6.03 6.83
C VAL A 18 1.50 6.34 6.35
N PRO A 19 1.05 5.73 5.24
CA PRO A 19 -0.30 5.92 4.77
C PRO A 19 -1.32 5.44 5.81
N LEU A 20 -2.26 6.31 6.18
CA LEU A 20 -3.28 5.98 7.19
C LEU A 20 -4.28 4.93 6.71
N ASP A 21 -4.40 4.76 5.41
CA ASP A 21 -5.23 3.74 4.76
C ASP A 21 -4.74 2.29 4.99
N LEU A 22 -3.53 2.12 5.54
CA LEU A 22 -3.03 0.82 5.99
C LEU A 22 -3.68 0.36 7.31
N PHE A 23 -4.33 1.28 8.05
CA PHE A 23 -4.96 0.97 9.33
C PHE A 23 -6.47 0.86 9.14
N PRO A 24 -7.02 -0.35 9.21
CA PRO A 24 -8.47 -0.53 9.20
C PRO A 24 -9.11 0.21 10.37
N THR A 25 -10.21 0.88 10.12
CA THR A 25 -10.93 1.65 11.15
C THR A 25 -11.35 0.80 12.34
N ASP A 26 -11.55 -0.49 12.12
CA ASP A 26 -12.00 -1.44 13.15
C ASP A 26 -10.95 -1.71 14.24
N ILE A 27 -9.67 -1.49 13.96
CA ILE A 27 -8.59 -1.64 14.95
C ILE A 27 -8.26 -0.33 15.66
N VAL A 28 -8.73 0.80 15.16
CA VAL A 28 -8.44 2.12 15.70
C VAL A 28 -9.45 2.47 16.78
N SER A 29 -8.96 2.71 17.98
CA SER A 29 -9.78 3.23 19.10
C SER A 29 -9.83 4.75 19.08
N VAL A 30 -8.67 5.38 19.02
CA VAL A 30 -8.48 6.83 19.05
C VAL A 30 -7.32 7.22 18.16
N ILE A 31 -7.45 8.36 17.50
CA ILE A 31 -6.34 9.03 16.85
C ILE A 31 -6.08 10.34 17.60
N GLU A 32 -4.95 10.40 18.28
CA GLU A 32 -4.50 11.59 18.95
C GLU A 32 -3.64 12.44 18.02
N VAL A 33 -3.85 13.73 18.02
CA VAL A 33 -3.10 14.67 17.18
C VAL A 33 -2.38 15.68 18.06
N PHE A 34 -1.07 15.57 18.13
CA PHE A 34 -0.22 16.53 18.81
C PHE A 34 0.23 17.60 17.80
N LYS A 35 -0.24 18.82 17.97
CA LYS A 35 0.10 19.97 17.11
C LYS A 35 1.26 20.79 17.67
N THR A 36 1.62 20.55 18.92
CA THR A 36 2.72 21.20 19.63
C THR A 36 3.61 20.14 20.25
N PHE A 37 4.88 20.46 20.44
CA PHE A 37 5.79 19.57 21.14
C PHE A 37 5.31 19.31 22.57
N ASN A 38 5.38 18.06 22.98
CA ASN A 38 5.10 17.60 24.33
C ASN A 38 6.26 16.67 24.74
N PRO A 39 6.76 16.75 25.98
CA PRO A 39 7.84 15.88 26.45
C PRO A 39 7.59 14.38 26.35
N ASN A 40 6.32 13.96 26.21
CA ASN A 40 5.93 12.57 26.04
C ASN A 40 6.04 12.05 24.60
N ILE A 41 6.36 12.91 23.62
CA ILE A 41 6.57 12.52 22.23
C ILE A 41 8.05 12.57 21.87
N TYR A 42 8.42 11.85 20.80
CA TYR A 42 9.82 11.82 20.35
C TYR A 42 10.33 13.20 19.96
N GLY A 43 11.62 13.47 20.27
CA GLY A 43 12.25 14.76 20.06
C GLY A 43 12.42 15.19 18.59
N ASP A 44 12.12 14.31 17.63
CA ASP A 44 12.14 14.62 16.20
C ASP A 44 10.81 15.21 15.69
N PHE A 45 10.07 15.86 16.58
CA PHE A 45 8.82 16.54 16.24
C PHE A 45 9.04 17.65 15.19
N ALA A 46 8.29 17.54 14.10
CA ALA A 46 8.35 18.49 12.98
C ALA A 46 6.94 18.95 12.57
N GLY A 47 6.25 19.70 13.45
CA GLY A 47 4.98 20.36 13.16
C GLY A 47 3.71 19.56 13.41
N GLY A 48 3.80 18.24 13.66
CA GLY A 48 2.63 17.45 14.06
C GLY A 48 2.93 15.96 14.23
N THR A 49 2.38 15.36 15.26
CA THR A 49 2.49 13.92 15.51
C THR A 49 1.09 13.32 15.63
N PHE A 50 0.86 12.23 14.92
CA PHE A 50 -0.34 11.41 15.04
C PHE A 50 0.01 10.17 15.85
N ASN A 51 -0.79 9.87 16.86
CA ASN A 51 -0.71 8.63 17.62
C ASN A 51 -2.02 7.84 17.41
N ILE A 52 -1.89 6.64 16.89
CA ILE A 52 -3.01 5.72 16.66
C ILE A 52 -3.04 4.75 17.83
N ALA A 53 -4.03 4.91 18.71
CA ALA A 53 -4.28 3.94 19.75
C ALA A 53 -5.18 2.82 19.22
N THR A 54 -4.75 1.57 19.36
CA THR A 54 -5.52 0.42 18.90
C THR A 54 -6.51 -0.07 19.95
N SER A 55 -7.59 -0.73 19.51
CA SER A 55 -8.66 -1.27 20.37
C SER A 55 -8.24 -2.55 21.13
N ALA A 56 -6.97 -2.74 21.41
CA ALA A 56 -6.43 -3.96 22.02
C ALA A 56 -7.08 -4.38 23.37
N THR A 57 -7.81 -3.48 24.00
CA THR A 57 -8.46 -3.73 25.30
C THR A 57 -9.97 -4.00 25.21
N GLY A 58 -10.45 -4.25 24.00
CA GLY A 58 -11.88 -4.33 23.73
C GLY A 58 -12.57 -5.61 24.19
N LYS A 59 -13.56 -5.97 23.45
CA LYS A 59 -14.41 -7.14 23.66
C LYS A 59 -13.86 -8.31 22.88
N SER A 60 -14.07 -9.54 23.39
CA SER A 60 -13.89 -10.74 22.58
C SER A 60 -14.87 -10.69 21.40
N GLN A 61 -14.33 -10.64 20.19
CA GLN A 61 -15.15 -10.55 18.97
C GLN A 61 -14.41 -11.09 17.75
N THR A 62 -15.19 -11.61 16.81
CA THR A 62 -14.73 -11.91 15.47
C THR A 62 -15.56 -11.11 14.48
N LYS A 63 -14.89 -10.37 13.61
CA LYS A 63 -15.54 -9.59 12.56
C LYS A 63 -14.96 -9.98 11.22
N ILE A 64 -15.83 -10.31 10.27
CA ILE A 64 -15.48 -10.52 8.87
C ILE A 64 -16.19 -9.43 8.08
N SER A 65 -15.43 -8.71 7.27
CA SER A 65 -15.94 -7.65 6.42
C SER A 65 -15.65 -7.97 4.96
N PHE A 66 -16.61 -7.65 4.12
CA PHE A 66 -16.48 -7.71 2.67
C PHE A 66 -17.03 -6.43 2.09
N GLY A 67 -16.27 -5.82 1.17
CA GLY A 67 -16.67 -4.61 0.50
C GLY A 67 -16.46 -4.69 -0.99
N VAL A 68 -17.38 -4.10 -1.74
CA VAL A 68 -17.28 -3.91 -3.18
C VAL A 68 -17.55 -2.44 -3.47
N GLY A 69 -16.65 -1.82 -4.23
CA GLY A 69 -16.76 -0.42 -4.61
C GLY A 69 -16.79 -0.24 -6.13
N TYR A 70 -17.57 0.71 -6.57
CA TYR A 70 -17.60 1.14 -7.97
C TYR A 70 -17.37 2.64 -8.06
N THR A 71 -16.49 3.03 -8.95
CA THR A 71 -16.24 4.44 -9.30
C THR A 71 -16.34 4.56 -10.81
N THR A 72 -17.18 5.47 -11.28
CA THR A 72 -17.33 5.77 -12.70
C THR A 72 -15.98 6.07 -13.32
N ASP A 73 -15.76 5.60 -14.54
CA ASP A 73 -14.54 5.75 -15.32
C ASP A 73 -13.29 5.05 -14.78
N ASN A 74 -13.33 4.56 -13.55
CA ASN A 74 -12.26 3.77 -12.96
C ASN A 74 -12.52 2.25 -13.04
N ASN A 75 -13.76 1.84 -12.75
CA ASN A 75 -14.13 0.43 -12.72
C ASN A 75 -14.99 0.07 -13.93
N LEU A 76 -14.88 -1.17 -14.38
CA LEU A 76 -15.57 -1.71 -15.56
C LEU A 76 -15.34 -0.86 -16.83
N SER A 77 -14.19 -0.21 -16.88
CA SER A 77 -13.76 0.63 -17.98
C SER A 77 -12.41 0.17 -18.54
N ARG A 78 -11.99 0.78 -19.65
CA ARG A 78 -10.68 0.47 -20.25
C ARG A 78 -9.56 0.89 -19.30
N PHE A 79 -8.69 -0.05 -18.99
CA PHE A 79 -7.60 0.09 -18.05
C PHE A 79 -6.30 -0.43 -18.67
N LEU A 80 -5.24 0.33 -18.56
CA LEU A 80 -3.91 -0.07 -19.02
C LEU A 80 -3.23 -0.91 -17.95
N MET A 81 -2.83 -2.13 -18.27
CA MET A 81 -2.22 -3.06 -17.33
C MET A 81 -0.99 -3.71 -17.95
N ALA A 82 0.10 -3.75 -17.22
CA ALA A 82 1.29 -4.46 -17.66
C ALA A 82 1.07 -5.98 -17.60
N ASP A 83 1.67 -6.71 -18.52
CA ASP A 83 1.48 -8.16 -18.65
C ASP A 83 1.82 -8.93 -17.37
N ASP A 84 2.87 -8.51 -16.68
CA ASP A 84 3.36 -9.15 -15.46
C ASP A 84 2.44 -8.94 -14.25
N THR A 85 1.58 -7.92 -14.28
CA THR A 85 0.62 -7.61 -13.21
C THR A 85 -0.77 -8.22 -13.45
N ASN A 86 -1.09 -8.53 -14.71
CA ASN A 86 -2.38 -9.10 -15.09
C ASN A 86 -2.45 -10.61 -14.83
N THR A 87 -2.17 -10.99 -13.61
CA THR A 87 -2.17 -12.39 -13.14
C THR A 87 -2.95 -12.51 -11.84
N THR A 88 -3.40 -13.72 -11.50
CA THR A 88 -4.03 -13.98 -10.19
C THR A 88 -3.11 -13.58 -9.03
N LYS A 89 -1.81 -13.84 -9.14
CA LYS A 89 -0.84 -13.41 -8.14
C LYS A 89 -0.76 -11.89 -8.05
N GLY A 90 -0.75 -11.20 -9.20
CA GLY A 90 -0.77 -9.73 -9.26
C GLY A 90 -2.02 -9.14 -8.61
N PHE A 91 -3.19 -9.75 -8.78
CA PHE A 91 -4.43 -9.34 -8.13
C PHE A 91 -4.31 -9.36 -6.60
N PHE A 92 -3.68 -10.39 -6.05
CA PHE A 92 -3.46 -10.49 -4.60
C PHE A 92 -2.22 -9.75 -4.10
N GLY A 93 -1.55 -8.97 -4.94
CA GLY A 93 -0.34 -8.24 -4.56
C GLY A 93 0.87 -9.13 -4.35
N LEU A 94 0.81 -10.38 -4.80
CA LEU A 94 1.91 -11.33 -4.67
C LEU A 94 2.84 -11.20 -5.88
N THR A 95 4.14 -11.14 -5.63
CA THR A 95 5.14 -11.14 -6.69
C THR A 95 5.36 -12.56 -7.20
N GLY A 96 5.22 -12.75 -8.51
CA GLY A 96 5.60 -13.99 -9.18
C GLY A 96 7.11 -14.07 -9.45
N SER A 97 7.57 -15.25 -9.88
CA SER A 97 8.96 -15.44 -10.37
C SER A 97 9.32 -14.51 -11.53
N ASP A 98 8.32 -13.98 -12.23
CA ASP A 98 8.49 -13.08 -13.37
C ASP A 98 9.02 -11.69 -12.96
N ARG A 99 8.90 -11.32 -11.70
CA ARG A 99 9.43 -10.07 -11.12
C ARG A 99 10.71 -10.26 -10.31
N GLN A 100 11.16 -11.49 -10.16
CA GLN A 100 12.42 -11.75 -9.49
C GLN A 100 13.59 -11.42 -10.40
N LEU A 101 14.66 -10.94 -9.80
CA LEU A 101 15.92 -10.76 -10.53
C LEU A 101 16.37 -12.12 -11.07
N PRO A 102 16.68 -12.25 -12.38
CA PRO A 102 17.18 -13.52 -12.90
C PRO A 102 18.39 -14.02 -12.12
N GLY A 103 18.45 -15.31 -11.83
CA GLY A 103 19.56 -15.92 -11.08
C GLY A 103 20.96 -15.70 -11.69
N ALA A 104 21.01 -15.30 -12.97
CA ALA A 104 22.25 -14.91 -13.64
C ALA A 104 22.91 -13.66 -13.03
N PHE A 105 22.14 -12.82 -12.30
CA PHE A 105 22.70 -11.66 -11.61
C PHE A 105 23.35 -12.04 -10.27
N GLY A 106 23.14 -13.24 -9.75
CA GLY A 106 23.68 -13.67 -8.48
C GLY A 106 23.23 -12.82 -7.28
N SER A 107 24.06 -12.79 -6.25
CA SER A 107 23.86 -11.91 -5.10
C SER A 107 24.35 -10.49 -5.37
N VAL A 108 23.68 -9.49 -4.85
CA VAL A 108 24.04 -8.07 -4.97
C VAL A 108 25.16 -7.73 -3.97
N PRO A 109 26.20 -6.96 -4.37
CA PRO A 109 26.47 -6.41 -5.68
C PRO A 109 26.96 -7.49 -6.68
N SER A 110 26.44 -7.45 -7.89
CA SER A 110 26.79 -8.40 -8.92
C SER A 110 27.66 -7.74 -9.99
N ASN A 111 28.76 -8.40 -10.33
CA ASN A 111 29.62 -8.05 -11.47
C ASN A 111 29.23 -8.84 -12.74
N ALA A 112 28.00 -9.32 -12.81
CA ALA A 112 27.51 -10.10 -13.94
C ALA A 112 27.48 -9.26 -15.20
N ASN A 113 28.36 -9.60 -16.15
CA ASN A 113 28.31 -9.07 -17.52
C ASN A 113 27.31 -9.93 -18.30
N LEU A 114 26.13 -9.39 -18.57
CA LEU A 114 25.17 -10.03 -19.45
C LEU A 114 25.49 -9.64 -20.92
N SER A 115 25.51 -10.63 -21.78
CA SER A 115 25.52 -10.35 -23.23
C SER A 115 24.17 -9.71 -23.62
N SER A 116 24.15 -9.02 -24.76
CA SER A 116 22.93 -8.41 -25.29
C SER A 116 21.82 -9.46 -25.52
N GLU A 117 22.19 -10.67 -25.88
CA GLU A 117 21.29 -11.80 -26.11
C GLU A 117 20.75 -12.38 -24.78
N ASP A 118 21.62 -12.57 -23.80
CA ASP A 118 21.23 -12.98 -22.46
C ASP A 118 20.29 -11.97 -21.79
N SER A 119 20.56 -10.69 -21.99
CA SER A 119 19.73 -9.58 -21.48
C SER A 119 18.31 -9.66 -22.04
N LYS A 120 18.16 -9.90 -23.35
CA LYS A 120 16.85 -10.04 -23.99
C LYS A 120 16.08 -11.28 -23.52
N ASN A 121 16.79 -12.38 -23.28
CA ASN A 121 16.16 -13.67 -22.97
C ASN A 121 15.90 -13.88 -21.48
N LYS A 122 16.75 -13.32 -20.63
CA LYS A 122 16.69 -13.52 -19.17
C LYS A 122 15.98 -12.40 -18.42
N VAL A 123 15.98 -11.17 -18.97
CA VAL A 123 15.26 -10.04 -18.39
C VAL A 123 13.92 -9.93 -19.05
N LYS A 124 12.87 -10.36 -18.38
CA LYS A 124 11.50 -10.17 -18.87
C LYS A 124 11.17 -8.68 -18.89
N ASN A 125 10.68 -8.23 -20.02
CA ASN A 125 10.31 -6.84 -20.22
C ASN A 125 8.86 -6.61 -19.70
N GLY A 126 8.73 -6.00 -18.53
CA GLY A 126 7.44 -5.61 -17.97
C GLY A 126 6.85 -4.31 -18.55
N TRP A 127 7.42 -3.78 -19.62
CA TRP A 127 6.97 -2.54 -20.25
C TRP A 127 5.84 -2.72 -21.25
N ASN A 128 5.49 -3.95 -21.59
CA ASN A 128 4.33 -4.20 -22.44
C ASN A 128 3.04 -3.90 -21.65
N VAL A 129 2.27 -2.98 -22.18
CA VAL A 129 1.01 -2.54 -21.59
C VAL A 129 -0.13 -2.93 -22.51
N ASN A 130 -1.13 -3.59 -21.97
CA ASN A 130 -2.33 -4.02 -22.68
C ASN A 130 -3.57 -3.35 -22.12
N ASP A 131 -4.52 -3.10 -23.00
CA ASP A 131 -5.86 -2.69 -22.62
C ASP A 131 -6.61 -3.87 -21.97
N ARG A 132 -7.16 -3.63 -20.79
CA ARG A 132 -7.99 -4.56 -20.02
C ARG A 132 -9.21 -3.84 -19.48
N PHE A 133 -10.18 -4.59 -19.00
CA PHE A 133 -11.25 -4.04 -18.18
C PHE A 133 -10.85 -4.12 -16.73
N SER A 134 -10.92 -2.97 -16.04
CA SER A 134 -10.68 -2.93 -14.61
C SER A 134 -11.80 -3.64 -13.85
N PRO A 135 -11.50 -4.53 -12.90
CA PRO A 135 -12.50 -5.08 -12.00
C PRO A 135 -13.12 -4.03 -11.08
N LEU A 136 -14.10 -4.45 -10.28
CA LEU A 136 -14.60 -3.66 -9.17
C LEU A 136 -13.52 -3.55 -8.08
N ASN A 137 -13.53 -2.44 -7.35
CA ASN A 137 -12.73 -2.33 -6.14
C ASN A 137 -13.27 -3.33 -5.12
N THR A 138 -12.39 -4.11 -4.50
CA THR A 138 -12.78 -5.14 -3.55
C THR A 138 -11.98 -5.01 -2.27
N SER A 139 -12.63 -5.29 -1.15
CA SER A 139 -11.98 -5.36 0.15
C SER A 139 -12.47 -6.56 0.93
N VAL A 140 -11.57 -7.20 1.66
CA VAL A 140 -11.87 -8.29 2.57
C VAL A 140 -11.10 -8.04 3.86
N GLY A 141 -11.76 -8.11 4.99
CA GLY A 141 -11.14 -7.94 6.29
C GLY A 141 -11.56 -9.02 7.26
N ILE A 142 -10.62 -9.48 8.07
CA ILE A 142 -10.85 -10.37 9.19
C ILE A 142 -10.21 -9.71 10.41
N LEU A 143 -11.00 -9.55 11.46
CA LEU A 143 -10.54 -9.10 12.76
C LEU A 143 -10.99 -10.09 13.80
N HIS A 144 -10.06 -10.52 14.63
CA HIS A 144 -10.35 -11.37 15.77
C HIS A 144 -9.65 -10.81 17.00
N SER A 145 -10.40 -10.61 18.07
CA SER A 145 -9.89 -10.18 19.35
C SER A 145 -10.45 -11.05 20.47
N GLU A 146 -9.61 -11.37 21.42
CA GLU A 146 -9.98 -12.19 22.58
C GLU A 146 -9.41 -11.57 23.83
N LYS A 147 -10.16 -11.70 24.93
CA LYS A 147 -9.76 -11.23 26.24
C LYS A 147 -9.95 -12.36 27.24
N PHE A 148 -8.89 -12.67 27.95
CA PHE A 148 -8.87 -13.65 29.03
C PHE A 148 -8.68 -12.95 30.36
N ASP A 149 -9.59 -13.17 31.28
CA ASP A 149 -9.49 -12.73 32.67
C ASP A 149 -9.06 -13.94 33.52
N PHE A 150 -7.88 -13.87 34.11
CA PHE A 150 -7.34 -14.92 34.98
C PHE A 150 -7.53 -14.55 36.45
N ALA A 151 -7.35 -15.54 37.33
CA ALA A 151 -7.31 -15.29 38.78
C ALA A 151 -6.22 -14.27 39.14
N ASN A 152 -6.40 -13.56 40.26
CA ASN A 152 -5.50 -12.50 40.76
C ASN A 152 -5.45 -11.23 39.86
N ASN A 153 -6.56 -10.84 39.26
CA ASN A 153 -6.67 -9.65 38.40
C ASN A 153 -5.73 -9.62 37.19
N LYS A 154 -5.19 -10.75 36.80
CA LYS A 154 -4.37 -10.86 35.58
C LYS A 154 -5.28 -10.92 34.36
N LYS A 155 -4.95 -10.13 33.34
CA LYS A 155 -5.68 -10.07 32.09
C LYS A 155 -4.71 -10.26 30.94
N LEU A 156 -5.14 -11.02 29.95
CA LEU A 156 -4.46 -11.14 28.67
C LEU A 156 -5.46 -10.79 27.57
N SER A 157 -5.08 -9.92 26.68
CA SER A 157 -5.85 -9.66 25.48
C SER A 157 -4.94 -9.71 24.26
N TYR A 158 -5.49 -10.19 23.16
CA TYR A 158 -4.83 -10.11 21.87
C TYR A 158 -5.81 -9.65 20.81
N LEU A 159 -5.26 -9.09 19.74
CA LEU A 159 -5.99 -8.67 18.57
C LEU A 159 -5.22 -9.12 17.34
N PHE A 160 -5.90 -9.80 16.43
CA PHE A 160 -5.38 -10.17 15.12
C PHE A 160 -6.25 -9.51 14.04
N SER A 161 -5.63 -8.87 13.08
CA SER A 161 -6.31 -8.30 11.93
C SER A 161 -5.57 -8.66 10.65
N LEU A 162 -6.33 -9.07 9.63
CA LEU A 162 -5.86 -9.28 8.28
C LEU A 162 -6.79 -8.55 7.31
N ASN A 163 -6.23 -7.71 6.47
CA ASN A 163 -6.99 -6.93 5.51
C ASN A 163 -6.35 -7.01 4.13
N PHE A 164 -7.21 -7.12 3.16
CA PHE A 164 -6.89 -7.06 1.75
C PHE A 164 -7.81 -6.05 1.10
N ASP A 165 -7.28 -5.12 0.35
CA ASP A 165 -8.04 -4.25 -0.52
C ASP A 165 -7.34 -4.01 -1.84
N ASN A 166 -8.10 -3.87 -2.90
CA ASN A 166 -7.59 -3.38 -4.14
C ASN A 166 -8.47 -2.28 -4.74
N ALA A 167 -7.82 -1.38 -5.46
CA ALA A 167 -8.44 -0.24 -6.07
C ALA A 167 -7.85 0.05 -7.44
N TYR A 168 -8.70 0.50 -8.33
CA TYR A 168 -8.36 0.89 -9.69
C TYR A 168 -8.64 2.36 -9.90
N LYS A 169 -7.68 3.10 -10.46
CA LYS A 169 -7.81 4.52 -10.74
C LYS A 169 -7.26 4.84 -12.11
N VAL A 170 -8.07 5.49 -12.91
CA VAL A 170 -7.68 6.04 -14.21
C VAL A 170 -7.61 7.55 -14.10
N ARG A 171 -6.56 8.11 -14.64
CA ARG A 171 -6.41 9.54 -14.85
C ARG A 171 -6.13 9.78 -16.31
N ASP A 172 -6.91 10.64 -16.91
CA ASP A 172 -6.72 11.12 -18.26
C ASP A 172 -6.50 12.63 -18.18
N GLY A 173 -5.50 13.14 -18.87
CA GLY A 173 -5.16 14.53 -18.76
C GLY A 173 -4.10 14.99 -19.73
N VAL A 174 -3.96 16.30 -19.76
CA VAL A 174 -3.00 16.99 -20.60
C VAL A 174 -1.91 17.59 -19.70
N ASN A 175 -0.67 17.33 -20.03
CA ASN A 175 0.48 17.95 -19.40
C ASN A 175 1.05 19.00 -20.35
N ASN A 176 0.94 20.26 -19.95
CA ASN A 176 1.47 21.39 -20.71
C ASN A 176 2.66 21.98 -19.97
N THR A 177 3.77 22.17 -20.69
CA THR A 177 4.90 22.97 -20.20
C THR A 177 4.89 24.32 -20.90
N ILE A 178 5.11 25.39 -20.15
CA ILE A 178 5.13 26.76 -20.65
C ILE A 178 6.58 27.21 -20.71
N ASN A 179 6.99 27.80 -21.84
CA ASN A 179 8.30 28.43 -22.01
C ASN A 179 8.35 29.82 -21.34
N ALA A 180 9.54 30.43 -21.32
CA ALA A 180 9.74 31.73 -20.71
C ALA A 180 8.93 32.85 -21.40
N ASN A 181 8.44 32.64 -22.62
CA ASN A 181 7.62 33.60 -23.37
C ASN A 181 6.12 33.42 -23.15
N GLY A 182 5.73 32.47 -22.30
CA GLY A 182 4.31 32.17 -22.02
C GLY A 182 3.63 31.30 -23.05
N GLU A 183 4.38 30.70 -23.98
CA GLU A 183 3.84 29.78 -24.98
C GLU A 183 3.90 28.33 -24.49
N PHE A 184 2.94 27.48 -24.91
CA PHE A 184 2.98 26.05 -24.63
C PHE A 184 4.10 25.38 -25.42
N ASN A 185 5.06 24.81 -24.71
CA ASN A 185 6.22 24.14 -25.31
C ASN A 185 5.95 22.66 -25.61
N ASN A 186 5.14 22.02 -24.78
CA ASN A 186 4.72 20.63 -24.96
C ASN A 186 3.24 20.49 -24.62
N HIS A 187 2.53 19.80 -25.48
CA HIS A 187 1.14 19.42 -25.26
C HIS A 187 1.07 17.88 -25.27
N LEU A 188 1.24 17.28 -24.10
CA LEU A 188 1.23 15.82 -23.95
C LEU A 188 -0.11 15.40 -23.37
N HIS A 189 -0.87 14.65 -24.15
CA HIS A 189 -2.04 13.95 -23.66
C HIS A 189 -1.61 12.59 -23.10
N GLY A 190 -1.85 12.38 -21.82
CA GLY A 190 -1.41 11.18 -21.11
C GLY A 190 -2.54 10.49 -20.39
N LYS A 191 -2.54 9.16 -20.44
CA LYS A 191 -3.42 8.30 -19.65
C LYS A 191 -2.60 7.53 -18.65
N GLU A 192 -2.91 7.72 -17.36
CA GLU A 192 -2.32 7.00 -16.25
C GLU A 192 -3.33 6.01 -15.69
N SER A 193 -2.92 4.76 -15.57
CA SER A 193 -3.71 3.73 -14.90
C SER A 193 -2.96 3.25 -13.67
N VAL A 194 -3.56 3.42 -12.50
CA VAL A 194 -2.97 3.03 -11.21
C VAL A 194 -3.78 1.88 -10.63
N TYR A 195 -3.12 0.79 -10.41
CA TYR A 195 -3.63 -0.35 -9.69
C TYR A 195 -2.93 -0.47 -8.34
N LYS A 196 -3.68 -0.51 -7.27
CA LYS A 196 -3.17 -0.59 -5.92
C LYS A 196 -3.77 -1.79 -5.22
N THR A 197 -2.92 -2.66 -4.69
CA THR A 197 -3.31 -3.73 -3.78
C THR A 197 -2.64 -3.49 -2.44
N ASN A 198 -3.41 -3.45 -1.37
CA ASN A 198 -2.92 -3.39 -0.01
C ASN A 198 -3.21 -4.71 0.70
N VAL A 199 -2.20 -5.24 1.35
CA VAL A 199 -2.33 -6.35 2.28
C VAL A 199 -1.72 -5.90 3.60
N SER A 200 -2.52 -5.86 4.65
CA SER A 200 -2.07 -5.46 5.97
C SER A 200 -2.44 -6.48 7.01
N SER A 201 -1.56 -6.72 7.95
CA SER A 201 -1.79 -7.57 9.11
C SER A 201 -1.28 -6.89 10.38
N LEU A 202 -1.99 -7.08 11.46
CA LEU A 202 -1.62 -6.61 12.79
C LEU A 202 -1.84 -7.75 13.78
N LEU A 203 -0.89 -7.90 14.69
CA LEU A 203 -0.95 -8.83 15.80
C LEU A 203 -0.59 -8.11 17.08
#